data_d1439bef5dca62bbaadd5b49350fa1f5
#
_entry.id   d1439bef5dca62bbaadd5b49350fa1f5
#
_cell.length_a   1.000
_cell.length_b   1.000
_cell.length_c   1.000
_cell.angle_alpha   90.00
_cell.angle_beta   90.00
_cell.angle_gamma   90.00
#
_symmetry.space_group_name_H-M   'P 1'
#
loop_
_entity.id
_entity.type
_entity.pdbx_description
1 polymer ?
#
loop_
_entity_poly.entity_id
_entity_poly.type
_entity_poly.pdbx_seq_one_letter_code
_entity_poly.pdbx_strand_id
1 'polypeptide(L)'
;KTQEMERNLWDTITRLAPLSPNFVSVTYGAGGSTRERTHSTIARILSETSLLPAAHLTCVGAARGEIDEIVSRYHGVGVRHIVALRGDPPGGIGTAYSTHPDGYRSSADLVAGIKRRHGDIEISVSAYPEKHPESRDIDADIDVLKAKVDAGATRAITQVFFDNDLYLRYLDRVRARGIDIPIV
;
A
#
# COMPACT_ATOMS: atom_id res chain seq x y z
N LYS A 1 5.95 10.45 19.14
CA LYS A 1 4.89 9.69 19.84
C LYS A 1 5.37 9.41 21.25
N THR A 2 4.45 9.48 22.24
CA THR A 2 4.76 9.25 23.65
C THR A 2 4.78 7.75 23.97
N GLN A 3 5.37 7.37 25.11
CA GLN A 3 5.31 5.99 25.61
C GLN A 3 3.86 5.51 25.83
N GLU A 4 2.96 6.41 26.19
CA GLU A 4 1.53 6.13 26.33
C GLU A 4 0.90 5.72 24.96
N MET A 5 1.20 6.46 23.90
CA MET A 5 0.71 6.10 22.54
C MET A 5 1.24 4.73 22.07
N GLU A 6 2.44 4.37 22.48
CA GLU A 6 3.00 3.05 22.17
C GLU A 6 2.29 1.95 22.98
N ARG A 7 2.06 2.15 24.27
CA ARG A 7 1.26 1.20 25.08
C ARG A 7 -0.13 0.99 24.48
N ASN A 8 -0.85 2.08 24.16
CA ASN A 8 -2.18 2.00 23.56
C ASN A 8 -2.19 1.24 22.23
N LEU A 9 -1.13 1.40 21.41
CA LEU A 9 -0.97 0.62 20.18
C LEU A 9 -0.87 -0.88 20.47
N TRP A 10 -0.02 -1.28 21.44
CA TRP A 10 0.19 -2.67 21.78
C TRP A 10 -1.02 -3.30 22.46
N ASP A 11 -1.71 -2.57 23.32
CA ASP A 11 -2.98 -3.00 23.90
C ASP A 11 -4.03 -3.27 22.82
N THR A 12 -4.08 -2.40 21.80
CA THR A 12 -4.98 -2.58 20.65
C THR A 12 -4.60 -3.80 19.81
N ILE A 13 -3.31 -3.98 19.50
CA ILE A 13 -2.80 -5.14 18.75
C ILE A 13 -3.12 -6.45 19.49
N THR A 14 -2.89 -6.50 20.81
CA THR A 14 -3.20 -7.66 21.65
C THR A 14 -4.69 -8.00 21.64
N ARG A 15 -5.56 -6.99 21.61
CA ARG A 15 -7.02 -7.18 21.53
C ARG A 15 -7.49 -7.61 20.15
N LEU A 16 -6.79 -7.23 19.09
CA LEU A 16 -7.13 -7.58 17.70
C LEU A 16 -6.64 -9.00 17.33
N ALA A 17 -5.52 -9.46 17.89
CA ALA A 17 -4.91 -10.74 17.52
C ALA A 17 -5.88 -11.94 17.64
N PRO A 18 -6.70 -12.08 18.71
CA PRO A 18 -7.64 -13.17 18.84
C PRO A 18 -8.78 -13.16 17.79
N LEU A 19 -9.03 -12.02 17.14
CA LEU A 19 -10.05 -11.89 16.10
C LEU A 19 -9.61 -12.46 14.75
N SER A 20 -8.34 -12.84 14.65
CA SER A 20 -7.74 -13.47 13.46
C SER A 20 -8.06 -12.75 12.15
N PRO A 21 -7.81 -11.42 12.04
CA PRO A 21 -8.02 -10.71 10.78
C PRO A 21 -7.08 -11.29 9.70
N ASN A 22 -7.51 -11.23 8.43
CA ASN A 22 -6.68 -11.72 7.33
C ASN A 22 -5.34 -11.00 7.23
N PHE A 23 -5.28 -9.73 7.58
CA PHE A 23 -4.05 -8.95 7.75
C PHE A 23 -4.31 -7.68 8.57
N VAL A 24 -3.26 -7.05 9.03
CA VAL A 24 -3.30 -5.71 9.64
C VAL A 24 -2.34 -4.78 8.90
N SER A 25 -2.82 -3.62 8.48
CA SER A 25 -1.96 -2.68 7.75
C SER A 25 -1.18 -1.78 8.70
N VAL A 26 0.11 -1.59 8.40
CA VAL A 26 1.00 -0.69 9.16
C VAL A 26 1.41 0.45 8.25
N THR A 27 0.93 1.66 8.57
CA THR A 27 1.15 2.85 7.75
C THR A 27 2.62 3.27 7.72
N TYR A 28 3.00 3.87 6.58
CA TYR A 28 4.32 4.42 6.33
C TYR A 28 4.22 5.95 6.32
N GLY A 29 5.07 6.63 7.05
CA GLY A 29 5.00 8.11 7.12
C GLY A 29 5.37 8.74 5.77
N ALA A 30 4.57 9.70 5.34
CA ALA A 30 4.63 10.33 4.03
C ALA A 30 5.99 10.97 3.67
N GLY A 31 6.87 11.25 4.61
CA GLY A 31 8.18 11.86 4.38
C GLY A 31 9.38 10.99 4.71
N GLY A 32 9.22 9.67 4.87
CA GLY A 32 10.34 8.77 5.22
C GLY A 32 10.83 8.88 6.66
N SER A 33 10.36 9.86 7.44
CA SER A 33 10.76 10.12 8.84
C SER A 33 10.34 9.02 9.84
N THR A 34 9.51 8.07 9.41
CA THR A 34 9.00 6.98 10.24
C THR A 34 9.46 5.59 9.79
N ARG A 35 10.40 5.50 8.84
CA ARG A 35 10.88 4.22 8.25
C ARG A 35 11.29 3.22 9.32
N GLU A 36 12.18 3.60 10.22
CA GLU A 36 12.68 2.72 11.29
C GLU A 36 11.58 2.30 12.27
N ARG A 37 10.65 3.21 12.59
CA ARG A 37 9.53 2.89 13.48
C ARG A 37 8.55 1.92 12.81
N THR A 38 8.21 2.13 11.55
CA THR A 38 7.36 1.21 10.79
C THR A 38 8.00 -0.17 10.76
N HIS A 39 9.30 -0.25 10.45
CA HIS A 39 10.04 -1.50 10.43
C HIS A 39 10.03 -2.20 11.81
N SER A 40 10.35 -1.47 12.89
CA SER A 40 10.36 -2.05 14.25
C SER A 40 8.96 -2.50 14.70
N THR A 41 7.91 -1.74 14.37
CA THR A 41 6.52 -2.12 14.67
C THR A 41 6.15 -3.42 13.94
N ILE A 42 6.47 -3.52 12.65
CA ILE A 42 6.21 -4.72 11.83
C ILE A 42 6.97 -5.93 12.37
N ALA A 43 8.26 -5.78 12.63
CA ALA A 43 9.09 -6.85 13.17
C ALA A 43 8.54 -7.38 14.51
N ARG A 44 8.09 -6.46 15.36
CA ARG A 44 7.49 -6.80 16.64
C ARG A 44 6.14 -7.51 16.50
N ILE A 45 5.27 -7.07 15.58
CA ILE A 45 4.00 -7.77 15.27
C ILE A 45 4.29 -9.21 14.85
N LEU A 46 5.26 -9.42 13.95
CA LEU A 46 5.64 -10.74 13.46
C LEU A 46 6.22 -11.65 14.55
N SER A 47 6.96 -11.08 15.51
CA SER A 47 7.61 -11.87 16.57
C SER A 47 6.73 -12.13 17.79
N GLU A 48 5.78 -11.25 18.10
CA GLU A 48 4.99 -11.30 19.34
C GLU A 48 3.53 -11.73 19.12
N THR A 49 3.06 -11.81 17.86
CA THR A 49 1.66 -12.11 17.55
C THR A 49 1.51 -13.08 16.37
N SER A 50 0.30 -13.61 16.17
CA SER A 50 -0.06 -14.39 14.97
C SER A 50 -0.56 -13.51 13.81
N LEU A 51 -0.57 -12.18 13.96
CA LEU A 51 -1.06 -11.28 12.94
C LEU A 51 -0.12 -11.20 11.74
N LEU A 52 -0.71 -11.07 10.56
CA LEU A 52 0.01 -10.88 9.30
C LEU A 52 0.07 -9.38 8.95
N PRO A 53 1.22 -8.71 9.10
CA PRO A 53 1.32 -7.29 8.78
C PRO A 53 1.44 -7.06 7.28
N ALA A 54 0.63 -6.13 6.75
CA ALA A 54 0.79 -5.53 5.43
C ALA A 54 1.55 -4.20 5.58
N ALA A 55 2.78 -4.16 5.13
CA ALA A 55 3.63 -2.98 5.23
C ALA A 55 3.28 -1.96 4.16
N HIS A 56 2.88 -0.74 4.52
CA HIS A 56 2.78 0.34 3.54
C HIS A 56 4.16 0.76 3.04
N LEU A 57 4.25 1.05 1.76
CA LEU A 57 5.47 1.53 1.11
C LEU A 57 5.12 2.55 0.02
N THR A 58 5.78 3.70 0.05
CA THR A 58 5.65 4.72 -1.00
C THR A 58 6.96 4.86 -1.77
N CYS A 59 6.90 5.20 -3.05
CA CYS A 59 8.08 5.42 -3.88
C CYS A 59 8.40 6.91 -4.11
N VAL A 60 7.56 7.83 -3.61
CA VAL A 60 7.80 9.27 -3.79
C VAL A 60 9.13 9.72 -3.19
N GLY A 61 9.87 10.52 -3.93
CA GLY A 61 11.09 11.20 -3.46
C GLY A 61 12.28 10.29 -3.15
N ALA A 62 12.24 8.99 -3.53
CA ALA A 62 13.30 8.03 -3.24
C ALA A 62 13.84 7.38 -4.52
N ALA A 63 15.13 7.06 -4.53
CA ALA A 63 15.74 6.26 -5.58
C ALA A 63 15.27 4.79 -5.52
N ARG A 64 15.27 4.09 -6.67
CA ARG A 64 14.91 2.66 -6.75
C ARG A 64 15.72 1.81 -5.77
N GLY A 65 17.03 2.04 -5.69
CA GLY A 65 17.92 1.28 -4.80
C GLY A 65 17.50 1.38 -3.33
N GLU A 66 17.12 2.57 -2.86
CA GLU A 66 16.64 2.77 -1.48
C GLU A 66 15.34 1.99 -1.22
N ILE A 67 14.39 2.03 -2.17
CA ILE A 67 13.12 1.31 -2.05
C ILE A 67 13.36 -0.20 -2.07
N ASP A 68 14.24 -0.67 -2.96
CA ASP A 68 14.61 -2.07 -3.09
C ASP A 68 15.27 -2.63 -1.81
N GLU A 69 16.10 -1.83 -1.15
CA GLU A 69 16.71 -2.18 0.13
C GLU A 69 15.64 -2.28 1.24
N ILE A 70 14.69 -1.33 1.29
CA ILE A 70 13.58 -1.37 2.24
C ILE A 70 12.74 -2.64 2.05
N VAL A 71 12.39 -2.98 0.80
CA VAL A 71 11.63 -4.19 0.48
C VAL A 71 12.41 -5.44 0.91
N SER A 72 13.72 -5.49 0.64
CA SER A 72 14.56 -6.63 1.03
C SER A 72 14.68 -6.76 2.56
N ARG A 73 14.75 -5.64 3.29
CA ARG A 73 14.71 -5.64 4.77
C ARG A 73 13.37 -6.15 5.30
N TYR A 74 12.24 -5.72 4.72
CA TYR A 74 10.92 -6.24 5.08
C TYR A 74 10.80 -7.74 4.80
N HIS A 75 11.22 -8.18 3.63
CA HIS A 75 11.21 -9.59 3.27
C HIS A 75 12.08 -10.42 4.22
N GLY A 76 13.27 -9.92 4.58
CA GLY A 76 14.22 -10.55 5.49
C GLY A 76 13.67 -10.78 6.92
N VAL A 77 12.80 -9.88 7.42
CA VAL A 77 12.14 -10.06 8.73
C VAL A 77 10.82 -10.85 8.65
N GLY A 78 10.45 -11.35 7.46
CA GLY A 78 9.27 -12.22 7.29
C GLY A 78 8.03 -11.54 6.74
N VAL A 79 8.08 -10.25 6.33
CA VAL A 79 6.96 -9.60 5.64
C VAL A 79 6.68 -10.30 4.32
N ARG A 80 5.40 -10.64 4.09
CA ARG A 80 4.93 -11.26 2.85
C ARG A 80 3.78 -10.48 2.20
N HIS A 81 3.43 -9.30 2.75
CA HIS A 81 2.39 -8.44 2.20
C HIS A 81 2.84 -6.97 2.25
N ILE A 82 2.78 -6.28 1.11
CA ILE A 82 3.09 -4.86 0.97
C ILE A 82 1.88 -4.13 0.38
N VAL A 83 1.55 -2.97 0.95
CA VAL A 83 0.63 -2.00 0.35
C VAL A 83 1.47 -0.99 -0.43
N ALA A 84 1.53 -1.16 -1.76
CA ALA A 84 2.37 -0.37 -2.64
C ALA A 84 1.63 0.88 -3.14
N LEU A 85 2.14 2.04 -2.78
CA LEU A 85 1.56 3.35 -3.08
C LEU A 85 2.58 4.24 -3.81
N ARG A 86 2.09 5.18 -4.61
CA ARG A 86 2.95 6.21 -5.19
C ARG A 86 3.50 7.14 -4.09
N GLY A 87 2.65 7.52 -3.17
CA GLY A 87 2.85 8.56 -2.18
C GLY A 87 2.46 9.94 -2.71
N ASP A 88 2.28 10.88 -1.80
CA ASP A 88 1.92 12.25 -2.10
C ASP A 88 3.18 13.11 -2.34
N PRO A 89 3.09 14.14 -3.19
CA PRO A 89 4.19 15.07 -3.38
C PRO A 89 4.51 15.82 -2.08
N PRO A 90 5.76 16.25 -1.85
CA PRO A 90 6.16 16.93 -0.60
C PRO A 90 5.32 18.18 -0.26
N GLY A 91 4.74 18.83 -1.26
CA GLY A 91 3.84 19.99 -1.09
C GLY A 91 2.39 19.61 -0.78
N GLY A 92 2.06 18.32 -0.66
CA GLY A 92 0.72 17.83 -0.40
C GLY A 92 -0.17 17.75 -1.66
N ILE A 93 -1.44 17.36 -1.44
CA ILE A 93 -2.44 17.20 -2.50
C ILE A 93 -2.62 18.53 -3.25
N GLY A 94 -2.59 18.49 -4.59
CA GLY A 94 -2.72 19.66 -5.46
C GLY A 94 -1.39 20.26 -5.94
N THR A 95 -0.25 19.81 -5.43
CA THR A 95 1.05 20.16 -6.01
C THR A 95 1.45 19.16 -7.09
N ALA A 96 2.25 19.64 -8.07
CA ALA A 96 2.71 18.79 -9.15
C ALA A 96 3.56 17.63 -8.60
N TYR A 97 3.20 16.41 -8.97
CA TYR A 97 4.01 15.25 -8.65
C TYR A 97 5.27 15.22 -9.51
N SER A 98 6.44 15.08 -8.88
CA SER A 98 7.68 14.81 -9.58
C SER A 98 8.32 13.53 -9.07
N THR A 99 8.73 12.67 -9.98
CA THR A 99 9.48 11.46 -9.64
C THR A 99 10.93 11.80 -9.34
N HIS A 100 11.55 11.04 -8.42
CA HIS A 100 13.00 11.07 -8.31
C HIS A 100 13.63 10.62 -9.65
N PRO A 101 14.71 11.24 -10.16
CA PRO A 101 15.31 10.87 -11.47
C PRO A 101 15.59 9.37 -11.60
N ASP A 102 16.10 8.76 -10.54
CA ASP A 102 16.38 7.32 -10.48
C ASP A 102 15.29 6.52 -9.73
N GLY A 103 14.09 7.10 -9.54
CA GLY A 103 13.01 6.52 -8.76
C GLY A 103 12.06 5.62 -9.57
N TYR A 104 11.13 4.99 -8.87
CA TYR A 104 9.97 4.37 -9.47
C TYR A 104 9.00 5.45 -9.95
N ARG A 105 8.54 5.34 -11.20
CA ARG A 105 7.73 6.39 -11.85
C ARG A 105 6.28 6.39 -11.41
N SER A 106 5.77 5.25 -10.97
CA SER A 106 4.39 5.06 -10.56
C SER A 106 4.26 3.89 -9.58
N SER A 107 3.08 3.74 -8.98
CA SER A 107 2.78 2.54 -8.17
C SER A 107 2.84 1.24 -8.98
N ALA A 108 2.48 1.26 -10.27
CA ALA A 108 2.62 0.07 -11.13
C ALA A 108 4.10 -0.30 -11.37
N ASP A 109 4.97 0.68 -11.59
CA ASP A 109 6.43 0.46 -11.73
C ASP A 109 7.02 -0.08 -10.41
N LEU A 110 6.56 0.43 -9.25
CA LEU A 110 6.93 -0.09 -7.92
C LEU A 110 6.49 -1.55 -7.76
N VAL A 111 5.24 -1.88 -8.09
CA VAL A 111 4.71 -3.26 -8.05
C VAL A 111 5.59 -4.19 -8.89
N ALA A 112 5.87 -3.82 -10.13
CA ALA A 112 6.74 -4.60 -11.02
C ALA A 112 8.15 -4.78 -10.42
N GLY A 113 8.71 -3.73 -9.78
CA GLY A 113 10.00 -3.78 -9.12
C GLY A 113 10.04 -4.77 -7.96
N ILE A 114 9.03 -4.72 -7.09
CA ILE A 114 8.89 -5.63 -5.95
C ILE A 114 8.76 -7.08 -6.46
N LYS A 115 7.87 -7.33 -7.43
CA LYS A 115 7.63 -8.68 -7.97
C LYS A 115 8.85 -9.31 -8.64
N ARG A 116 9.67 -8.53 -9.32
CA ARG A 116 10.93 -9.04 -9.91
C ARG A 116 11.93 -9.53 -8.86
N ARG A 117 11.96 -8.90 -7.68
CA ARG A 117 12.92 -9.23 -6.60
C ARG A 117 12.39 -10.28 -5.64
N HIS A 118 11.12 -10.18 -5.29
CA HIS A 118 10.44 -10.98 -4.28
C HIS A 118 9.06 -11.39 -4.80
N GLY A 119 9.02 -12.38 -5.67
CA GLY A 119 7.78 -12.84 -6.34
C GLY A 119 6.73 -13.41 -5.37
N ASP A 120 7.16 -13.83 -4.18
CA ASP A 120 6.33 -14.38 -3.11
C ASP A 120 5.59 -13.30 -2.27
N ILE A 121 5.92 -12.02 -2.43
CA ILE A 121 5.22 -10.93 -1.74
C ILE A 121 3.84 -10.70 -2.38
N GLU A 122 2.78 -10.77 -1.58
CA GLU A 122 1.47 -10.25 -1.95
C GLU A 122 1.50 -8.72 -2.01
N ILE A 123 0.85 -8.13 -3.00
CA ILE A 123 0.84 -6.68 -3.15
C ILE A 123 -0.59 -6.17 -3.23
N SER A 124 -0.94 -5.34 -2.24
CA SER A 124 -2.14 -4.51 -2.29
C SER A 124 -1.83 -3.14 -2.88
N VAL A 125 -2.77 -2.61 -3.64
CA VAL A 125 -2.68 -1.27 -4.24
C VAL A 125 -3.94 -0.46 -3.97
N SER A 126 -3.87 0.86 -4.11
CA SER A 126 -5.05 1.73 -3.95
C SER A 126 -6.02 1.61 -5.12
N ALA A 127 -7.33 1.69 -4.81
CA ALA A 127 -8.44 1.84 -5.75
C ALA A 127 -9.33 3.01 -5.31
N TYR A 128 -9.98 3.68 -6.26
CA TYR A 128 -10.73 4.91 -5.99
C TYR A 128 -12.14 4.83 -6.60
N PRO A 129 -13.15 4.39 -5.83
CA PRO A 129 -14.53 4.34 -6.32
C PRO A 129 -15.07 5.69 -6.80
N GLU A 130 -14.66 6.77 -6.15
CA GLU A 130 -15.02 8.17 -6.48
C GLU A 130 -14.04 8.85 -7.46
N LYS A 131 -13.08 8.11 -8.03
CA LYS A 131 -11.99 8.60 -8.88
C LYS A 131 -10.87 9.30 -8.08
N HIS A 132 -9.63 9.03 -8.43
CA HIS A 132 -8.49 9.80 -7.91
C HIS A 132 -8.56 11.28 -8.37
N PRO A 133 -8.29 12.27 -7.51
CA PRO A 133 -8.35 13.69 -7.87
C PRO A 133 -7.57 14.06 -9.13
N GLU A 134 -6.40 13.46 -9.35
CA GLU A 134 -5.55 13.71 -10.51
C GLU A 134 -5.99 12.96 -11.79
N SER A 135 -6.90 11.99 -11.69
CA SER A 135 -7.38 11.24 -12.87
C SER A 135 -8.37 12.10 -13.66
N ARG A 136 -8.28 12.07 -14.99
CA ARG A 136 -9.19 12.79 -15.89
C ARG A 136 -10.65 12.35 -15.66
N ASP A 137 -10.87 11.06 -15.63
CA ASP A 137 -12.17 10.41 -15.45
C ASP A 137 -12.01 9.06 -14.76
N ILE A 138 -13.14 8.39 -14.45
CA ILE A 138 -13.14 7.10 -13.76
C ILE A 138 -12.52 5.99 -14.61
N ASP A 139 -12.67 6.03 -15.95
CA ASP A 139 -12.10 5.03 -16.82
C ASP A 139 -10.58 5.11 -16.87
N ALA A 140 -10.03 6.33 -16.94
CA ALA A 140 -8.59 6.55 -16.83
C ALA A 140 -8.04 6.07 -15.48
N ASP A 141 -8.80 6.23 -14.39
CA ASP A 141 -8.40 5.73 -13.06
C ASP A 141 -8.41 4.19 -12.99
N ILE A 142 -9.42 3.55 -13.60
CA ILE A 142 -9.48 2.09 -13.72
C ILE A 142 -8.35 1.56 -14.61
N ASP A 143 -7.95 2.27 -15.66
CA ASP A 143 -6.77 1.91 -16.48
C ASP A 143 -5.47 1.97 -15.66
N VAL A 144 -5.34 2.92 -14.73
CA VAL A 144 -4.23 2.96 -13.77
C VAL A 144 -4.28 1.76 -12.82
N LEU A 145 -5.47 1.37 -12.32
CA LEU A 145 -5.63 0.16 -11.53
C LEU A 145 -5.25 -1.09 -12.33
N LYS A 146 -5.69 -1.18 -13.59
CA LYS A 146 -5.34 -2.29 -14.50
C LYS A 146 -3.82 -2.42 -14.66
N ALA A 147 -3.12 -1.32 -14.87
CA ALA A 147 -1.66 -1.32 -14.98
C ALA A 147 -0.97 -1.84 -13.70
N LYS A 148 -1.51 -1.54 -12.50
CA LYS A 148 -1.00 -2.09 -11.24
C LYS A 148 -1.22 -3.61 -11.15
N VAL A 149 -2.38 -4.09 -11.59
CA VAL A 149 -2.74 -5.52 -11.61
C VAL A 149 -1.86 -6.28 -12.61
N ASP A 150 -1.69 -5.75 -13.81
CA ASP A 150 -0.82 -6.35 -14.84
C ASP A 150 0.65 -6.38 -14.39
N ALA A 151 1.07 -5.45 -13.53
CA ALA A 151 2.39 -5.44 -12.91
C ALA A 151 2.54 -6.49 -11.78
N GLY A 152 1.45 -7.13 -11.33
CA GLY A 152 1.46 -8.19 -10.33
C GLY A 152 0.79 -7.86 -8.99
N ALA A 153 -0.02 -6.81 -8.91
CA ALA A 153 -0.85 -6.57 -7.72
C ALA A 153 -1.90 -7.68 -7.56
N THR A 154 -2.10 -8.13 -6.32
CA THR A 154 -2.96 -9.28 -5.98
C THR A 154 -4.23 -8.88 -5.25
N ARG A 155 -4.35 -7.63 -4.81
CA ARG A 155 -5.50 -7.05 -4.10
C ARG A 155 -5.55 -5.54 -4.32
N ALA A 156 -6.76 -4.98 -4.34
CA ALA A 156 -6.94 -3.54 -4.27
C ALA A 156 -7.68 -3.16 -2.98
N ILE A 157 -7.23 -2.07 -2.35
CA ILE A 157 -7.87 -1.49 -1.16
C ILE A 157 -8.47 -0.16 -1.59
N THR A 158 -9.79 0.02 -1.37
CA THR A 158 -10.48 1.24 -1.76
C THR A 158 -10.09 2.40 -0.86
N GLN A 159 -10.10 3.60 -1.43
CA GLN A 159 -10.24 4.80 -0.63
C GLN A 159 -11.64 4.80 0.01
N VAL A 160 -11.77 5.48 1.16
CA VAL A 160 -13.07 5.60 1.85
C VAL A 160 -14.13 6.15 0.90
N PHE A 161 -15.29 5.54 0.91
CA PHE A 161 -16.49 5.96 0.19
C PHE A 161 -17.71 5.82 1.11
N PHE A 162 -18.79 6.54 0.81
CA PHE A 162 -20.02 6.53 1.60
C PHE A 162 -21.26 6.13 0.78
N ASP A 163 -21.15 6.05 -0.54
CA ASP A 163 -22.20 5.62 -1.45
C ASP A 163 -21.93 4.20 -1.94
N ASN A 164 -22.70 3.24 -1.45
CA ASN A 164 -22.58 1.83 -1.83
C ASN A 164 -22.97 1.59 -3.30
N ASP A 165 -23.94 2.33 -3.84
CA ASP A 165 -24.32 2.18 -5.25
C ASP A 165 -23.23 2.65 -6.18
N LEU A 166 -22.48 3.71 -5.79
CA LEU A 166 -21.31 4.16 -6.51
C LEU A 166 -20.23 3.07 -6.51
N TYR A 167 -19.97 2.45 -5.36
CA TYR A 167 -19.01 1.35 -5.25
C TYR A 167 -19.40 0.14 -6.11
N LEU A 168 -20.68 -0.25 -6.10
CA LEU A 168 -21.15 -1.38 -6.92
C LEU A 168 -20.97 -1.09 -8.43
N ARG A 169 -21.35 0.11 -8.89
CA ARG A 169 -21.10 0.53 -10.27
C ARG A 169 -19.60 0.56 -10.62
N TYR A 170 -18.76 0.96 -9.68
CA TYR A 170 -17.31 0.91 -9.85
C TYR A 170 -16.82 -0.52 -10.02
N LEU A 171 -17.29 -1.47 -9.20
CA LEU A 171 -16.95 -2.88 -9.32
C LEU A 171 -17.31 -3.45 -10.69
N ASP A 172 -18.52 -3.16 -11.20
CA ASP A 172 -18.95 -3.60 -12.53
C ASP A 172 -17.99 -3.11 -13.62
N ARG A 173 -17.59 -1.85 -13.56
CA ARG A 173 -16.63 -1.27 -14.52
C ARG A 173 -15.24 -1.90 -14.41
N VAL A 174 -14.79 -2.15 -13.20
CA VAL A 174 -13.50 -2.81 -12.91
C VAL A 174 -13.49 -4.24 -13.49
N ARG A 175 -14.58 -5.00 -13.25
CA ARG A 175 -14.73 -6.35 -13.80
C ARG A 175 -14.81 -6.34 -15.33
N ALA A 176 -15.51 -5.38 -15.92
CA ALA A 176 -15.56 -5.21 -17.38
C ALA A 176 -14.19 -4.91 -18.02
N ARG A 177 -13.22 -4.40 -17.25
CA ARG A 177 -11.81 -4.21 -17.69
C ARG A 177 -10.92 -5.44 -17.45
N GLY A 178 -11.49 -6.58 -17.07
CA GLY A 178 -10.75 -7.83 -16.80
C GLY A 178 -9.88 -7.76 -15.57
N ILE A 179 -10.31 -7.03 -14.54
CA ILE A 179 -9.65 -6.96 -13.23
C ILE A 179 -10.43 -7.85 -12.28
N ASP A 180 -9.90 -9.05 -11.95
CA ASP A 180 -10.60 -10.06 -11.15
C ASP A 180 -10.05 -10.19 -9.71
N ILE A 181 -9.01 -9.43 -9.36
CA ILE A 181 -8.46 -9.45 -7.99
C ILE A 181 -9.50 -9.00 -6.95
N PRO A 182 -9.36 -9.43 -5.68
CA PRO A 182 -10.18 -8.91 -4.58
C PRO A 182 -10.06 -7.39 -4.46
N ILE A 183 -11.21 -6.72 -4.25
CA ILE A 183 -11.30 -5.29 -3.94
C ILE A 183 -11.98 -5.16 -2.58
N VAL A 184 -11.30 -4.58 -1.61
CA VAL A 184 -11.70 -4.46 -0.21
C VAL A 184 -11.73 -3.01 0.24
#